data_5bccb33d75eeb9b4ecd834d0b190c1c5
#
_entry.id   5bccb33d75eeb9b4ecd834d0b190c1c5
#
_cell.length_a   1.000
_cell.length_b   1.000
_cell.length_c   1.000
_cell.angle_alpha   90.00
_cell.angle_beta   90.00
_cell.angle_gamma   90.00
#
_symmetry.space_group_name_H-M   'P 1'
#
loop_
_entity.id
_entity.type
_entity.pdbx_description
1 polymer ?
#
loop_
_entity_poly.entity_id
_entity_poly.type
_entity_poly.pdbx_seq_one_letter_code
_entity_poly.pdbx_strand_id
1 'polypeptide(L)'
;MGLCQSVTYFGKPDPALDARIQVRADKVTKISGETRAQSLTAGGEEIPFDGVFIFREAMALSSLLPGLEMDGAFIRVDRQMRTSLPGVFAAGDCTGLPLQVAKAVGEGCIAALAASQELK
;
A
#
# COMPACT_ATOMS: atom_id res chain seq x y z
N MET A 1 -7.98 13.58 22.78
CA MET A 1 -7.94 12.30 23.51
C MET A 1 -7.47 11.24 22.54
N GLY A 2 -6.39 10.53 22.85
CA GLY A 2 -5.89 9.46 21.99
C GLY A 2 -6.83 8.25 22.02
N LEU A 3 -7.03 7.61 20.88
CA LEU A 3 -7.85 6.40 20.75
C LEU A 3 -7.17 5.16 21.36
N CYS A 4 -5.90 5.25 21.76
CA CYS A 4 -5.11 4.17 22.32
C CYS A 4 -4.24 4.67 23.48
N GLN A 5 -3.86 3.75 24.39
CA GLN A 5 -3.02 4.04 25.54
C GLN A 5 -1.53 4.11 25.18
N SER A 6 -1.09 3.30 24.25
CA SER A 6 0.29 3.26 23.78
C SER A 6 0.36 2.91 22.30
N VAL A 7 1.43 3.36 21.63
CA VAL A 7 1.73 3.03 20.25
C VAL A 7 3.18 2.57 20.18
N THR A 8 3.41 1.41 19.58
CA THR A 8 4.75 0.91 19.27
C THR A 8 4.94 0.86 17.76
N TYR A 9 6.00 1.48 17.27
CA TYR A 9 6.41 1.44 15.88
C TYR A 9 7.59 0.48 15.70
N PHE A 10 7.43 -0.51 14.84
CA PHE A 10 8.50 -1.44 14.47
C PHE A 10 9.13 -0.99 13.16
N GLY A 11 10.33 -0.41 13.26
CA GLY A 11 11.05 0.13 12.11
C GLY A 11 12.26 0.95 12.47
N LYS A 12 12.84 1.59 11.47
CA LYS A 12 13.95 2.51 11.70
C LYS A 12 13.44 3.75 12.43
N PRO A 13 14.20 4.30 13.39
CA PRO A 13 13.88 5.58 14.01
C PRO A 13 13.67 6.67 12.94
N ASP A 14 12.57 7.42 13.06
CA ASP A 14 12.25 8.54 12.20
C ASP A 14 12.01 9.78 13.08
N PRO A 15 12.76 10.89 12.87
CA PRO A 15 12.58 12.11 13.66
C PRO A 15 11.20 12.77 13.49
N ALA A 16 10.43 12.38 12.47
CA ALA A 16 9.06 12.85 12.27
C ALA A 16 8.04 12.15 13.18
N LEU A 17 8.42 11.06 13.86
CA LEU A 17 7.53 10.35 14.78
C LEU A 17 7.31 11.18 16.05
N ASP A 18 6.07 11.15 16.56
CA ASP A 18 5.73 11.71 17.87
C ASP A 18 6.57 11.05 18.97
N ALA A 19 7.14 11.85 19.88
CA ALA A 19 8.01 11.38 20.95
C ALA A 19 7.33 10.39 21.93
N ARG A 20 6.01 10.28 21.89
CA ARG A 20 5.24 9.32 22.70
C ARG A 20 5.19 7.92 22.08
N ILE A 21 5.61 7.77 20.84
CA ILE A 21 5.64 6.49 20.14
C ILE A 21 6.90 5.74 20.57
N GLN A 22 6.73 4.51 21.04
CA GLN A 22 7.84 3.61 21.31
C GLN A 22 8.36 3.06 19.98
N VAL A 23 9.66 3.24 19.71
CA VAL A 23 10.30 2.73 18.49
C VAL A 23 11.08 1.47 18.82
N ARG A 24 10.82 0.38 18.08
CA ARG A 24 11.55 -0.88 18.15
C ARG A 24 12.14 -1.22 16.79
N ALA A 25 13.43 -1.54 16.74
CA ALA A 25 14.13 -1.94 15.52
C ALA A 25 13.96 -3.44 15.19
N ASP A 26 13.32 -4.19 16.08
CA ASP A 26 13.12 -5.64 15.93
C ASP A 26 12.26 -5.93 14.69
N LYS A 27 12.65 -6.95 13.95
CA LYS A 27 11.86 -7.43 12.83
C LYS A 27 10.63 -8.19 13.33
N VAL A 28 9.45 -7.75 12.94
CA VAL A 28 8.22 -8.52 13.15
C VAL A 28 8.23 -9.73 12.21
N THR A 29 8.08 -10.93 12.77
CA THR A 29 8.17 -12.21 12.04
C THR A 29 6.83 -12.91 11.90
N LYS A 30 5.89 -12.67 12.82
CA LYS A 30 4.60 -13.36 12.85
C LYS A 30 3.53 -12.47 13.47
N ILE A 31 2.29 -12.60 13.00
CA ILE A 31 1.08 -12.13 13.66
C ILE A 31 0.25 -13.36 14.00
N SER A 32 -0.24 -13.46 15.22
CA SER A 32 -0.95 -14.62 15.77
C SER A 32 -2.33 -14.23 16.28
N GLY A 33 -3.23 -15.22 16.30
CA GLY A 33 -4.59 -15.14 16.80
C GLY A 33 -5.49 -16.15 16.09
N GLU A 34 -6.56 -16.60 16.73
CA GLU A 34 -7.47 -17.59 16.14
C GLU A 34 -8.58 -16.95 15.30
N THR A 35 -9.41 -16.10 15.90
CA THR A 35 -10.52 -15.41 15.22
C THR A 35 -10.20 -13.96 14.87
N ARG A 36 -9.23 -13.37 15.54
CA ARG A 36 -8.68 -12.04 15.29
C ARG A 36 -7.20 -12.03 15.59
N ALA A 37 -6.46 -11.08 15.04
CA ALA A 37 -5.08 -10.85 15.40
C ALA A 37 -5.00 -10.35 16.87
N GLN A 38 -4.15 -10.97 17.69
CA GLN A 38 -4.07 -10.72 19.13
C GLN A 38 -2.65 -10.41 19.60
N SER A 39 -1.66 -10.94 18.91
CA SER A 39 -0.24 -10.74 19.23
C SER A 39 0.63 -10.71 17.97
N LEU A 40 1.84 -10.18 18.12
CA LEU A 40 2.90 -10.28 17.12
C LEU A 40 4.17 -10.80 17.77
N THR A 41 5.03 -11.44 16.97
CA THR A 41 6.36 -11.86 17.40
C THR A 41 7.40 -10.93 16.79
N ALA A 42 8.20 -10.28 17.64
CA ALA A 42 9.31 -9.44 17.23
C ALA A 42 10.51 -9.66 18.16
N GLY A 43 11.71 -9.82 17.59
CA GLY A 43 12.93 -10.11 18.37
C GLY A 43 12.86 -11.40 19.21
N GLY A 44 11.99 -12.36 18.84
CA GLY A 44 11.75 -13.58 19.60
C GLY A 44 10.76 -13.44 20.75
N GLU A 45 10.24 -12.26 21.01
CA GLU A 45 9.22 -11.96 22.04
C GLU A 45 7.83 -11.94 21.43
N GLU A 46 6.84 -12.50 22.11
CA GLU A 46 5.42 -12.37 21.77
C GLU A 46 4.81 -11.17 22.48
N ILE A 47 4.30 -10.22 21.71
CA ILE A 47 3.80 -8.94 22.19
C ILE A 47 2.32 -8.86 21.88
N PRO A 48 1.43 -8.74 22.89
CA PRO A 48 0.01 -8.54 22.68
C PRO A 48 -0.28 -7.13 22.17
N PHE A 49 -1.38 -6.99 21.40
CA PHE A 49 -1.88 -5.71 20.93
C PHE A 49 -3.41 -5.72 20.75
N ASP A 50 -4.02 -4.54 20.76
CA ASP A 50 -5.44 -4.35 20.46
C ASP A 50 -5.69 -4.10 18.96
N GLY A 51 -4.71 -3.53 18.27
CA GLY A 51 -4.77 -3.25 16.83
C GLY A 51 -3.39 -3.15 16.22
N VAL A 52 -3.27 -3.51 14.94
CA VAL A 52 -2.03 -3.42 14.18
C VAL A 52 -2.28 -2.79 12.83
N PHE A 53 -1.41 -1.85 12.45
CA PHE A 53 -1.35 -1.26 11.11
C PHE A 53 -0.07 -1.73 10.43
N ILE A 54 -0.20 -2.28 9.23
CA ILE A 54 0.93 -2.81 8.47
C ILE A 54 1.22 -1.86 7.31
N PHE A 55 2.32 -1.13 7.41
CA PHE A 55 2.86 -0.30 6.32
C PHE A 55 4.04 -1.04 5.72
N ARG A 56 3.90 -1.54 4.51
CA ARG A 56 4.99 -2.18 3.77
C ARG A 56 5.18 -1.46 2.47
N GLU A 57 6.43 -1.37 2.03
CA GLU A 57 6.70 -1.01 0.65
C GLU A 57 5.97 -1.99 -0.26
N ALA A 58 5.15 -1.44 -1.14
CA ALA A 58 4.55 -2.23 -2.21
C ALA A 58 5.66 -2.75 -3.14
N MET A 59 5.40 -3.85 -3.82
CA MET A 59 6.25 -4.30 -4.91
C MET A 59 6.42 -3.16 -5.91
N ALA A 60 7.64 -2.91 -6.40
CA ALA A 60 7.86 -1.89 -7.41
C ALA A 60 6.94 -2.15 -8.60
N LEU A 61 6.16 -1.13 -9.00
CA LEU A 61 5.19 -1.25 -10.11
C LEU A 61 5.88 -1.69 -11.40
N SER A 62 7.14 -1.27 -11.61
CA SER A 62 7.98 -1.69 -12.75
C SER A 62 8.25 -3.19 -12.82
N SER A 63 8.08 -3.92 -11.70
CA SER A 63 8.26 -5.38 -11.66
C SER A 63 6.98 -6.18 -11.88
N LEU A 64 5.82 -5.53 -11.97
CA LEU A 64 4.54 -6.20 -12.17
C LEU A 64 4.45 -6.86 -13.55
N LEU A 65 4.77 -6.12 -14.59
CA LEU A 65 4.75 -6.60 -15.97
C LEU A 65 5.96 -6.03 -16.72
N PRO A 66 6.79 -6.88 -17.36
CA PRO A 66 7.87 -6.42 -18.22
C PRO A 66 7.34 -5.58 -19.37
N GLY A 67 7.99 -4.44 -19.64
CA GLY A 67 7.63 -3.55 -20.75
C GLY A 67 6.62 -2.44 -20.40
N LEU A 68 6.15 -2.35 -19.16
CA LEU A 68 5.39 -1.18 -18.71
C LEU A 68 6.26 0.07 -18.73
N GLU A 69 5.80 1.12 -19.42
CA GLU A 69 6.40 2.44 -19.30
C GLU A 69 6.04 3.07 -17.96
N MET A 70 7.05 3.68 -17.35
CA MET A 70 6.93 4.33 -16.06
C MET A 70 7.08 5.84 -16.18
N ASP A 71 6.36 6.58 -15.34
CA ASP A 71 6.59 8.00 -15.06
C ASP A 71 7.03 8.12 -13.59
N GLY A 72 8.34 8.18 -13.37
CA GLY A 72 8.92 8.07 -12.03
C GLY A 72 8.59 6.74 -11.38
N ALA A 73 7.88 6.77 -10.25
CA ALA A 73 7.45 5.58 -9.50
C ALA A 73 6.08 5.03 -9.94
N PHE A 74 5.41 5.68 -10.91
CA PHE A 74 4.05 5.37 -11.32
C PHE A 74 3.99 4.77 -12.72
N ILE A 75 2.93 4.02 -13.00
CA ILE A 75 2.67 3.48 -14.34
C ILE A 75 2.16 4.61 -15.22
N ARG A 76 2.81 4.81 -16.38
CA ARG A 76 2.37 5.77 -17.37
C ARG A 76 1.09 5.29 -18.06
N VAL A 77 0.08 6.15 -18.10
CA VAL A 77 -1.19 5.89 -18.77
C VAL A 77 -1.63 7.07 -19.63
N ASP A 78 -2.48 6.79 -20.61
CA ASP A 78 -3.18 7.81 -21.36
C ASP A 78 -4.47 8.28 -20.65
N ARG A 79 -5.27 9.14 -21.31
CA ARG A 79 -6.53 9.65 -20.76
C ARG A 79 -7.61 8.56 -20.58
N GLN A 80 -7.48 7.42 -21.23
CA GLN A 80 -8.33 6.26 -21.11
C GLN A 80 -7.76 5.19 -20.19
N MET A 81 -6.73 5.52 -19.41
CA MET A 81 -6.05 4.61 -18.50
C MET A 81 -5.35 3.42 -19.19
N ARG A 82 -5.06 3.54 -20.48
CA ARG A 82 -4.26 2.54 -21.21
C ARG A 82 -2.79 2.70 -20.87
N THR A 83 -2.13 1.58 -20.64
CA THR A 83 -0.67 1.54 -20.47
C THR A 83 0.04 1.44 -21.82
N SER A 84 1.37 1.36 -21.81
CA SER A 84 2.18 1.06 -22.98
C SER A 84 1.97 -0.35 -23.56
N LEU A 85 1.38 -1.25 -22.78
CA LEU A 85 1.11 -2.63 -23.21
C LEU A 85 -0.32 -2.77 -23.71
N PRO A 86 -0.56 -3.28 -24.93
CA PRO A 86 -1.90 -3.50 -25.46
C PRO A 86 -2.76 -4.36 -24.54
N GLY A 87 -4.02 -3.96 -24.30
CA GLY A 87 -4.96 -4.68 -23.45
C GLY A 87 -4.68 -4.58 -21.95
N VAL A 88 -3.68 -3.80 -21.53
CA VAL A 88 -3.33 -3.56 -20.13
C VAL A 88 -3.70 -2.14 -19.72
N PHE A 89 -4.49 -2.03 -18.67
CA PHE A 89 -4.95 -0.77 -18.09
C PHE A 89 -4.41 -0.62 -16.67
N ALA A 90 -4.17 0.59 -16.23
CA ALA A 90 -3.80 0.89 -14.86
C ALA A 90 -4.62 2.08 -14.34
N ALA A 91 -5.06 2.00 -13.09
CA ALA A 91 -5.90 3.03 -12.48
C ALA A 91 -5.65 3.14 -10.97
N GLY A 92 -5.88 4.31 -10.39
CA GLY A 92 -5.74 4.56 -8.96
C GLY A 92 -4.33 4.98 -8.56
N ASP A 93 -3.91 4.58 -7.37
CA ASP A 93 -2.65 5.03 -6.78
C ASP A 93 -1.41 4.67 -7.61
N CYS A 94 -1.49 3.60 -8.39
CA CYS A 94 -0.39 3.18 -9.24
C CYS A 94 -0.12 4.10 -10.45
N THR A 95 -1.02 5.03 -10.77
CA THR A 95 -0.91 5.96 -11.91
C THR A 95 -0.45 7.36 -11.51
N GLY A 96 -0.30 7.66 -10.22
CA GLY A 96 0.20 8.96 -9.76
C GLY A 96 -0.62 9.62 -8.66
N LEU A 97 -0.20 10.82 -8.31
CA LEU A 97 -0.85 11.66 -7.29
C LEU A 97 -2.12 12.36 -7.85
N PRO A 98 -3.08 12.74 -6.96
CA PRO A 98 -3.10 12.50 -5.53
C PRO A 98 -3.56 11.08 -5.18
N LEU A 99 -3.02 10.50 -4.09
CA LEU A 99 -3.44 9.18 -3.59
C LEU A 99 -4.76 9.33 -2.83
N GLN A 100 -5.86 9.31 -3.57
CA GLN A 100 -7.19 9.58 -3.04
C GLN A 100 -8.22 8.58 -3.59
N VAL A 101 -9.12 8.14 -2.73
CA VAL A 101 -10.21 7.21 -3.11
C VAL A 101 -11.02 7.72 -4.29
N ALA A 102 -11.38 9.01 -4.30
CA ALA A 102 -12.15 9.60 -5.38
C ALA A 102 -11.43 9.51 -6.74
N LYS A 103 -10.10 9.74 -6.77
CA LYS A 103 -9.29 9.57 -7.98
C LYS A 103 -9.30 8.11 -8.42
N ALA A 104 -9.04 7.18 -7.50
CA ALA A 104 -8.98 5.75 -7.80
C ALA A 104 -10.31 5.23 -8.38
N VAL A 105 -11.44 5.66 -7.82
CA VAL A 105 -12.78 5.32 -8.32
C VAL A 105 -13.01 5.91 -9.72
N GLY A 106 -12.68 7.18 -9.92
CA GLY A 106 -12.85 7.84 -11.22
C GLY A 106 -12.01 7.19 -12.32
N GLU A 107 -10.75 6.97 -12.06
CA GLU A 107 -9.83 6.30 -13.01
C GLU A 107 -10.25 4.84 -13.26
N GLY A 108 -10.68 4.12 -12.24
CA GLY A 108 -11.19 2.75 -12.38
C GLY A 108 -12.42 2.68 -13.29
N CYS A 109 -13.32 3.64 -13.18
CA CYS A 109 -14.47 3.77 -14.09
C CYS A 109 -14.02 4.01 -15.53
N ILE A 110 -13.08 4.94 -15.76
CA ILE A 110 -12.54 5.23 -17.10
C ILE A 110 -11.87 3.99 -17.69
N ALA A 111 -11.01 3.30 -16.91
CA ALA A 111 -10.33 2.10 -17.33
C ALA A 111 -11.30 0.97 -17.73
N ALA A 112 -12.34 0.75 -16.93
CA ALA A 112 -13.34 -0.28 -17.20
C ALA A 112 -14.14 0.00 -18.50
N LEU A 113 -14.54 1.25 -18.72
CA LEU A 113 -15.23 1.66 -19.93
C LEU A 113 -14.32 1.52 -21.17
N ALA A 114 -13.07 1.92 -21.07
CA ALA A 114 -12.10 1.80 -22.15
C ALA A 114 -11.81 0.32 -22.50
N ALA A 115 -11.59 -0.51 -21.48
CA ALA A 115 -11.40 -1.96 -21.67
C ALA A 115 -12.62 -2.63 -22.33
N SER A 116 -13.83 -2.27 -21.90
CA SER A 116 -15.07 -2.77 -22.51
C SER A 116 -15.22 -2.40 -23.98
N GLN A 117 -14.66 -1.27 -24.42
CA GLN A 117 -14.69 -0.86 -25.83
C GLN A 117 -13.71 -1.65 -26.70
N GLU A 118 -12.60 -2.09 -26.14
CA GLU A 118 -11.58 -2.90 -26.85
C GLU A 118 -11.99 -4.35 -27.04
N LEU A 119 -12.97 -4.83 -26.28
CA LEU A 119 -13.49 -6.19 -26.39
C LEU A 119 -14.62 -6.35 -27.42
N LYS A 120 -15.02 -5.28 -28.09
CA LYS A 120 -16.05 -5.28 -29.14
C LYS A 120 -15.43 -5.36 -30.52
#